data_4b6317666607a80057d037b98a47c825
#
_entry.id   4b6317666607a80057d037b98a47c825
#
_cell.length_a   1.000
_cell.length_b   1.000
_cell.length_c   1.000
_cell.angle_alpha   90.00
_cell.angle_beta   90.00
_cell.angle_gamma   90.00
#
_symmetry.space_group_name_H-M   'P 1'
#
loop_
_entity.id
_entity.type
_entity.pdbx_description
1 polymer ?
#
loop_
_entity_poly.entity_id
_entity_poly.type
_entity_poly.pdbx_seq_one_letter_code
_entity_poly.pdbx_strand_id
1 'polypeptide(L)'
;MRDRMFKSTLGFGVLSLLFVTLQASATEKVKQVITINNGSEVTSLDPHKVEGVPESNVILNLLEGLVYTDVDGKSVPGVAKSWSNENFTTWIFTLRDDAKWSDGSPVTAEDFVYSWQRLSDPNTGSPYSSYLQNAYILNAGAILVGKMPATALGVKALDTQHLQVTLSHPVPYFVDMLSHTSMKPVNKSAIQRHGDKWTQPQNFIGNGAYVLDNWVVNERIVVKRNPFYWDNQNSRIEQATFLAISSEVSDINRYRSGEIDISNSAIPPVLYKKMQQERPNELYVRPYLCTFYYEINNQKAPFNDPRVREAIKLGLDRETITNKIIAQGQKVAYGFTPTFINNGNFTLPNWANLSAEQRYQRAKDLLSQAGYNKENPLKFALLYNTSDQNKQQAIVAASMWQKNIGAQVTLQNQEWKTSLQSRHEGNYDVARATWCADYNEPTAFLNMMLSQNSNNTTFYNNPAFDALLEKALIAPDPSSRHKIYQQAEALLDKDSAIVPVYYRVSARMIKPSVSGFKGNDPLDYADIKRLYINEPN
;
A
#
# COMPACT_ATOMS: atom_id res chain seq x y z
N MET A 1 100.64 -37.52 40.49
CA MET A 1 100.11 -38.73 41.05
C MET A 1 98.67 -38.44 41.55
N ARG A 2 97.71 -38.92 40.90
CA ARG A 2 96.44 -39.46 41.38
C ARG A 2 95.76 -38.67 42.50
N ASP A 3 94.48 -38.27 42.53
CA ASP A 3 93.34 -38.92 41.91
C ASP A 3 92.00 -38.22 42.25
N ARG A 4 91.09 -38.49 41.39
CA ARG A 4 89.64 -38.61 41.51
C ARG A 4 88.77 -37.41 41.96
N MET A 5 88.13 -36.89 40.91
CA MET A 5 86.90 -36.15 40.92
C MET A 5 85.70 -36.99 41.32
N PHE A 6 84.80 -36.42 42.12
CA PHE A 6 83.38 -36.88 42.19
C PHE A 6 82.51 -35.78 41.56
N LYS A 7 81.86 -36.17 40.48
CA LYS A 7 80.82 -35.35 39.84
C LYS A 7 79.47 -35.66 40.48
N SER A 8 78.79 -34.65 41.05
CA SER A 8 77.39 -34.73 41.39
C SER A 8 76.55 -34.03 40.28
N THR A 9 75.68 -34.77 39.62
CA THR A 9 74.74 -34.28 38.64
C THR A 9 73.45 -33.81 39.33
N LEU A 10 73.21 -32.51 39.30
CA LEU A 10 71.87 -31.96 39.61
C LEU A 10 71.05 -31.98 38.32
N GLY A 11 69.96 -32.76 38.39
CA GLY A 11 68.95 -32.74 37.33
C GLY A 11 68.04 -31.54 37.49
N PHE A 12 68.02 -30.67 36.50
CA PHE A 12 67.00 -29.60 36.35
C PHE A 12 65.79 -30.19 35.63
N GLY A 13 64.69 -30.39 36.38
CA GLY A 13 63.39 -30.67 35.79
C GLY A 13 62.76 -29.43 35.21
N VAL A 14 62.66 -29.34 33.87
CA VAL A 14 61.92 -28.27 33.19
C VAL A 14 60.42 -28.63 33.20
N LEU A 15 59.67 -27.93 34.05
CA LEU A 15 58.20 -28.03 34.09
C LEU A 15 57.63 -27.13 32.96
N SER A 16 57.31 -27.72 31.80
CA SER A 16 56.64 -27.02 30.70
C SER A 16 55.17 -26.78 31.05
N LEU A 17 54.82 -25.56 31.49
CA LEU A 17 53.43 -25.11 31.56
C LEU A 17 52.90 -24.88 30.15
N LEU A 18 52.05 -25.79 29.68
CA LEU A 18 51.20 -25.55 28.50
C LEU A 18 50.13 -24.51 28.87
N PHE A 19 50.32 -23.25 28.45
CA PHE A 19 49.26 -22.25 28.40
C PHE A 19 48.34 -22.62 27.22
N VAL A 20 47.20 -23.26 27.49
CA VAL A 20 46.10 -23.38 26.55
C VAL A 20 45.41 -21.99 26.55
N THR A 21 45.77 -21.15 25.59
CA THR A 21 44.99 -19.95 25.29
C THR A 21 43.66 -20.38 24.68
N LEU A 22 42.58 -20.36 25.48
CA LEU A 22 41.22 -20.36 24.95
C LEU A 22 41.06 -19.02 24.20
N GLN A 23 41.22 -19.07 22.88
CA GLN A 23 40.68 -18.05 22.01
C GLN A 23 39.15 -18.20 22.06
N ALA A 24 38.49 -17.40 22.89
CA ALA A 24 37.07 -17.15 22.76
C ALA A 24 36.87 -16.49 21.38
N SER A 25 36.47 -17.27 20.38
CA SER A 25 35.95 -16.74 19.13
C SER A 25 34.73 -15.90 19.52
N ALA A 26 34.89 -14.59 19.59
CA ALA A 26 33.76 -13.69 19.63
C ALA A 26 33.00 -13.94 18.31
N THR A 27 31.88 -14.63 18.38
CA THR A 27 30.94 -14.73 17.25
C THR A 27 30.60 -13.30 16.85
N GLU A 28 31.09 -12.89 15.70
CA GLU A 28 30.80 -11.57 15.13
C GLU A 28 29.28 -11.49 14.99
N LYS A 29 28.64 -10.59 15.74
CA LYS A 29 27.19 -10.44 15.70
C LYS A 29 26.77 -10.12 14.28
N VAL A 30 25.85 -10.91 13.71
CA VAL A 30 25.32 -10.68 12.38
C VAL A 30 24.75 -9.28 12.29
N LYS A 31 25.24 -8.52 11.30
CA LYS A 31 24.83 -7.15 11.07
C LYS A 31 23.34 -7.10 10.68
N GLN A 32 22.54 -6.45 11.49
CA GLN A 32 21.09 -6.31 11.29
C GLN A 32 20.79 -5.15 10.33
N VAL A 33 21.18 -5.32 9.06
CA VAL A 33 20.99 -4.33 7.98
C VAL A 33 20.28 -5.01 6.82
N ILE A 34 19.28 -4.32 6.22
CA ILE A 34 18.46 -4.85 5.14
C ILE A 34 18.31 -3.84 4.01
N THR A 35 18.30 -4.34 2.77
CA THR A 35 18.02 -3.56 1.57
C THR A 35 16.77 -4.08 0.88
N ILE A 36 15.79 -3.19 0.65
CA ILE A 36 14.47 -3.48 0.09
C ILE A 36 14.28 -2.64 -1.17
N ASN A 37 13.82 -3.23 -2.27
CA ASN A 37 13.34 -2.42 -3.38
C ASN A 37 11.93 -1.92 -3.12
N ASN A 38 11.75 -0.61 -3.13
CA ASN A 38 10.47 0.07 -2.94
C ASN A 38 9.71 0.35 -4.25
N GLY A 39 10.31 0.08 -5.40
CA GLY A 39 9.75 0.34 -6.72
C GLY A 39 9.97 1.78 -7.17
N SER A 40 8.93 2.60 -7.15
CA SER A 40 9.03 4.00 -7.58
C SER A 40 9.61 4.91 -6.49
N GLU A 41 10.15 6.05 -6.90
CA GLU A 41 10.47 7.15 -5.98
C GLU A 41 9.20 7.60 -5.26
N VAL A 42 9.32 7.94 -3.98
CA VAL A 42 8.21 8.47 -3.17
C VAL A 42 7.92 9.92 -3.54
N THR A 43 6.67 10.29 -3.59
CA THR A 43 6.25 11.66 -3.91
C THR A 43 6.50 12.62 -2.74
N SER A 44 6.38 12.11 -1.51
CA SER A 44 6.59 12.80 -0.25
C SER A 44 6.69 11.77 0.88
N LEU A 45 7.13 12.21 2.08
CA LEU A 45 7.02 11.47 3.34
C LEU A 45 6.04 12.13 4.33
N ASP A 46 5.22 13.08 3.84
CA ASP A 46 4.10 13.65 4.57
C ASP A 46 2.88 12.72 4.42
N PRO A 47 2.41 12.04 5.49
CA PRO A 47 1.31 11.07 5.40
C PRO A 47 -0.01 11.68 4.92
N HIS A 48 -0.15 13.00 5.01
CA HIS A 48 -1.34 13.72 4.55
C HIS A 48 -1.24 14.20 3.08
N LYS A 49 -0.09 14.02 2.41
CA LYS A 49 0.14 14.47 1.02
C LYS A 49 0.49 13.35 0.06
N VAL A 50 0.24 12.10 0.43
CA VAL A 50 0.60 10.90 -0.35
C VAL A 50 -0.60 9.96 -0.52
N GLU A 51 -0.53 9.09 -1.54
CA GLU A 51 -1.57 8.11 -1.85
C GLU A 51 -1.00 6.76 -2.35
N GLY A 52 0.31 6.61 -2.45
CA GLY A 52 0.95 5.45 -3.06
C GLY A 52 1.43 4.41 -2.06
N VAL A 53 1.51 3.16 -2.53
CA VAL A 53 2.15 2.06 -1.79
C VAL A 53 3.64 2.34 -1.51
N PRO A 54 4.43 2.89 -2.46
CA PRO A 54 5.83 3.25 -2.18
C PRO A 54 5.99 4.19 -0.99
N GLU A 55 5.12 5.19 -0.88
CA GLU A 55 5.10 6.14 0.24
C GLU A 55 4.73 5.45 1.55
N SER A 56 3.65 4.65 1.54
CA SER A 56 3.15 3.93 2.70
C SER A 56 4.19 2.98 3.27
N ASN A 57 4.92 2.24 2.43
CA ASN A 57 5.97 1.33 2.86
C ASN A 57 7.06 2.01 3.71
N VAL A 58 7.39 3.25 3.42
CA VAL A 58 8.39 4.02 4.20
C VAL A 58 7.74 4.66 5.42
N ILE A 59 6.61 5.35 5.23
CA ILE A 59 5.93 6.13 6.29
C ILE A 59 5.49 5.25 7.45
N LEU A 60 4.99 4.04 7.20
CA LEU A 60 4.55 3.09 8.23
C LEU A 60 5.69 2.62 9.16
N ASN A 61 6.94 2.80 8.77
CA ASN A 61 8.11 2.55 9.60
C ASN A 61 8.58 3.80 10.36
N LEU A 62 8.28 5.00 9.84
CA LEU A 62 8.66 6.29 10.43
C LEU A 62 7.60 6.84 11.40
N LEU A 63 6.32 6.49 11.19
CA LEU A 63 5.17 6.97 11.97
C LEU A 63 4.29 5.79 12.40
N GLU A 64 3.90 5.78 13.67
CA GLU A 64 2.94 4.81 14.21
C GLU A 64 1.63 5.51 14.61
N GLY A 65 0.49 4.94 14.22
CA GLY A 65 -0.85 5.42 14.55
C GLY A 65 -1.37 4.89 15.88
N LEU A 66 -2.65 5.14 16.15
CA LEU A 66 -3.34 4.54 17.31
C LEU A 66 -3.24 3.01 17.29
N VAL A 67 -3.39 2.43 16.11
CA VAL A 67 -3.24 1.00 15.84
C VAL A 67 -2.29 0.76 14.67
N TYR A 68 -1.81 -0.47 14.55
CA TYR A 68 -1.11 -0.96 13.35
C TYR A 68 -1.64 -2.33 12.95
N THR A 69 -1.34 -2.78 11.74
CA THR A 69 -1.77 -4.08 11.23
C THR A 69 -0.74 -5.15 11.56
N ASP A 70 -1.14 -6.26 12.15
CA ASP A 70 -0.26 -7.39 12.44
C ASP A 70 0.01 -8.27 11.21
N VAL A 71 0.77 -9.35 11.40
CA VAL A 71 1.15 -10.29 10.32
C VAL A 71 -0.03 -11.04 9.69
N ASP A 72 -1.16 -11.05 10.34
CA ASP A 72 -2.39 -11.71 9.89
C ASP A 72 -3.42 -10.69 9.34
N GLY A 73 -3.02 -9.42 9.19
CA GLY A 73 -3.88 -8.35 8.68
C GLY A 73 -4.88 -7.82 9.70
N LYS A 74 -4.66 -8.05 11.00
CA LYS A 74 -5.54 -7.59 12.08
C LYS A 74 -5.00 -6.30 12.69
N SER A 75 -5.92 -5.40 13.04
CA SER A 75 -5.60 -4.21 13.80
C SER A 75 -5.26 -4.54 15.25
N VAL A 76 -4.06 -4.13 15.68
CA VAL A 76 -3.53 -4.36 17.04
C VAL A 76 -3.08 -3.05 17.66
N PRO A 77 -2.94 -2.99 19.02
CA PRO A 77 -2.51 -1.79 19.72
C PRO A 77 -1.16 -1.24 19.25
N GLY A 78 -1.16 0.03 18.82
CA GLY A 78 0.02 0.84 18.53
C GLY A 78 0.26 1.87 19.63
N VAL A 79 0.21 3.17 19.29
CA VAL A 79 0.27 4.27 20.29
C VAL A 79 -0.89 4.18 21.27
N ALA A 80 -2.09 3.75 20.85
CA ALA A 80 -3.14 3.38 21.78
C ALA A 80 -2.89 1.99 22.36
N LYS A 81 -2.83 1.88 23.69
CA LYS A 81 -2.73 0.58 24.39
C LYS A 81 -4.07 -0.14 24.50
N SER A 82 -5.17 0.61 24.41
CA SER A 82 -6.54 0.06 24.46
C SER A 82 -7.54 1.07 23.92
N TRP A 83 -8.75 0.59 23.62
CA TRP A 83 -9.89 1.43 23.24
C TRP A 83 -11.21 0.81 23.69
N SER A 84 -12.22 1.65 23.82
CA SER A 84 -13.61 1.27 24.06
C SER A 84 -14.53 2.07 23.15
N ASN A 85 -15.76 1.59 22.96
CA ASN A 85 -16.75 2.34 22.20
C ASN A 85 -18.14 2.24 22.83
N GLU A 86 -18.97 3.22 22.51
CA GLU A 86 -20.39 3.21 22.77
C GLU A 86 -21.12 3.17 21.42
N ASN A 87 -21.87 2.08 21.18
CA ASN A 87 -22.69 1.87 19.96
C ASN A 87 -21.93 2.10 18.63
N PHE A 88 -20.62 1.89 18.60
CA PHE A 88 -19.74 2.16 17.45
C PHE A 88 -19.79 3.62 16.93
N THR A 89 -20.25 4.56 17.73
CA THR A 89 -20.33 5.99 17.41
C THR A 89 -19.41 6.86 18.23
N THR A 90 -19.15 6.50 19.49
CA THR A 90 -18.19 7.22 20.34
C THR A 90 -17.09 6.26 20.75
N TRP A 91 -15.87 6.60 20.38
CA TRP A 91 -14.67 5.81 20.65
C TRP A 91 -13.76 6.57 21.59
N ILE A 92 -13.22 5.88 22.59
CA ILE A 92 -12.21 6.43 23.49
C ILE A 92 -10.96 5.56 23.39
N PHE A 93 -9.85 6.17 23.00
CA PHE A 93 -8.54 5.54 22.91
C PHE A 93 -7.69 5.97 24.10
N THR A 94 -7.13 5.00 24.82
CA THR A 94 -6.16 5.26 25.89
C THR A 94 -4.75 5.09 25.34
N LEU A 95 -3.99 6.15 25.27
CA LEU A 95 -2.63 6.15 24.74
C LEU A 95 -1.62 5.57 25.76
N ARG A 96 -0.49 5.10 25.25
CA ARG A 96 0.65 4.67 26.06
C ARG A 96 1.30 5.88 26.70
N ASP A 97 1.78 5.72 27.91
CA ASP A 97 2.56 6.73 28.63
C ASP A 97 4.05 6.76 28.23
N ASP A 98 4.53 5.68 27.59
CA ASP A 98 5.89 5.53 27.07
C ASP A 98 6.02 5.81 25.57
N ALA A 99 4.93 6.15 24.85
CA ALA A 99 4.99 6.57 23.46
C ALA A 99 5.71 7.92 23.31
N LYS A 100 6.76 7.95 22.48
CA LYS A 100 7.60 9.14 22.27
C LYS A 100 7.85 9.43 20.80
N TRP A 101 8.02 10.70 20.53
CA TRP A 101 8.64 11.16 19.29
C TRP A 101 10.14 10.86 19.27
N SER A 102 10.76 10.90 18.10
CA SER A 102 12.20 10.61 17.92
C SER A 102 13.13 11.64 18.55
N ASP A 103 12.61 12.79 18.99
CA ASP A 103 13.34 13.78 19.80
C ASP A 103 13.21 13.53 21.32
N GLY A 104 12.50 12.47 21.72
CA GLY A 104 12.26 12.10 23.12
C GLY A 104 11.04 12.74 23.77
N SER A 105 10.36 13.68 23.12
CA SER A 105 9.12 14.28 23.62
C SER A 105 7.95 13.27 23.59
N PRO A 106 6.96 13.39 24.51
CA PRO A 106 5.85 12.45 24.56
C PRO A 106 4.91 12.61 23.36
N VAL A 107 4.32 11.51 22.90
CA VAL A 107 3.18 11.52 21.96
C VAL A 107 1.91 11.62 22.79
N THR A 108 1.05 12.58 22.47
CA THR A 108 -0.16 12.91 23.21
C THR A 108 -1.43 12.80 22.36
N ALA A 109 -2.58 12.81 23.02
CA ALA A 109 -3.88 12.86 22.34
C ALA A 109 -4.03 14.11 21.46
N GLU A 110 -3.44 15.24 21.85
CA GLU A 110 -3.47 16.49 21.08
C GLU A 110 -2.71 16.38 19.76
N ASP A 111 -1.67 15.52 19.65
CA ASP A 111 -0.98 15.26 18.39
C ASP A 111 -1.92 14.61 17.36
N PHE A 112 -2.79 13.70 17.79
CA PHE A 112 -3.80 13.10 16.93
C PHE A 112 -4.90 14.10 16.55
N VAL A 113 -5.35 14.93 17.49
CA VAL A 113 -6.33 16.01 17.20
C VAL A 113 -5.77 16.95 16.14
N TYR A 114 -4.55 17.45 16.33
CA TYR A 114 -3.89 18.32 15.35
C TYR A 114 -3.75 17.64 13.99
N SER A 115 -3.31 16.39 13.98
CA SER A 115 -3.03 15.66 12.73
C SER A 115 -4.29 15.41 11.92
N TRP A 116 -5.39 15.01 12.54
CA TRP A 116 -6.63 14.73 11.83
C TRP A 116 -7.37 16.01 11.43
N GLN A 117 -7.27 17.08 12.22
CA GLN A 117 -7.71 18.41 11.80
C GLN A 117 -6.94 18.88 10.56
N ARG A 118 -5.60 18.69 10.54
CA ARG A 118 -4.77 19.00 9.37
C ARG A 118 -5.15 18.16 8.16
N LEU A 119 -5.40 16.85 8.33
CA LEU A 119 -5.84 15.97 7.24
C LEU A 119 -7.16 16.44 6.62
N SER A 120 -8.13 16.88 7.45
CA SER A 120 -9.45 17.35 7.01
C SER A 120 -9.43 18.77 6.43
N ASP A 121 -8.40 19.57 6.72
CA ASP A 121 -8.31 20.97 6.26
C ASP A 121 -8.08 21.01 4.74
N PRO A 122 -9.00 21.64 3.94
CA PRO A 122 -8.83 21.80 2.51
C PRO A 122 -7.50 22.47 2.11
N ASN A 123 -6.95 23.35 2.97
CA ASN A 123 -5.68 24.03 2.72
C ASN A 123 -4.47 23.07 2.75
N THR A 124 -4.61 21.90 3.35
CA THR A 124 -3.56 20.87 3.32
C THR A 124 -3.42 20.26 1.92
N GLY A 125 -4.51 20.23 1.13
CA GLY A 125 -4.53 19.64 -0.21
C GLY A 125 -4.27 18.14 -0.19
N SER A 126 -4.83 17.42 0.80
CA SER A 126 -4.65 15.99 0.94
C SER A 126 -5.41 15.21 -0.13
N PRO A 127 -4.79 14.26 -0.85
CA PRO A 127 -5.51 13.31 -1.70
C PRO A 127 -6.46 12.41 -0.88
N TYR A 128 -6.19 12.23 0.44
CA TYR A 128 -7.03 11.49 1.38
C TYR A 128 -7.92 12.41 2.24
N SER A 129 -8.21 13.64 1.81
CA SER A 129 -9.08 14.57 2.55
C SER A 129 -10.47 14.01 2.83
N SER A 130 -11.02 13.16 1.94
CA SER A 130 -12.30 12.48 2.14
C SER A 130 -12.24 11.26 3.08
N TYR A 131 -11.05 10.82 3.51
CA TYR A 131 -10.91 9.60 4.31
C TYR A 131 -11.63 9.68 5.67
N LEU A 132 -11.54 10.85 6.33
CA LEU A 132 -12.23 11.07 7.60
C LEU A 132 -13.76 11.15 7.44
N GLN A 133 -14.25 11.63 6.29
CA GLN A 133 -15.66 11.58 5.93
C GLN A 133 -16.09 10.13 5.69
N ASN A 134 -15.29 9.34 4.98
CA ASN A 134 -15.57 7.91 4.74
C ASN A 134 -15.51 7.07 6.02
N ALA A 135 -14.77 7.54 7.03
CA ALA A 135 -14.75 6.99 8.39
C ALA A 135 -15.90 7.53 9.27
N TYR A 136 -16.74 8.39 8.70
CA TYR A 136 -17.89 9.03 9.36
C TYR A 136 -17.54 9.83 10.61
N ILE A 137 -16.33 10.36 10.71
CA ILE A 137 -15.98 11.26 11.81
C ILE A 137 -16.87 12.52 11.73
N LEU A 138 -17.49 12.86 12.83
CA LEU A 138 -18.46 13.95 12.93
C LEU A 138 -17.87 15.24 12.33
N ASN A 139 -18.66 15.95 11.50
CA ASN A 139 -18.32 17.18 10.78
C ASN A 139 -17.28 17.05 9.65
N ALA A 140 -16.63 15.89 9.42
CA ALA A 140 -15.60 15.75 8.41
C ALA A 140 -16.07 16.18 7.01
N GLY A 141 -17.27 15.78 6.58
CA GLY A 141 -17.83 16.19 5.28
C GLY A 141 -18.11 17.69 5.17
N ALA A 142 -18.57 18.35 6.25
CA ALA A 142 -18.81 19.79 6.26
C ALA A 142 -17.50 20.59 6.22
N ILE A 143 -16.44 20.08 6.84
CA ILE A 143 -15.10 20.66 6.80
C ILE A 143 -14.51 20.52 5.40
N LEU A 144 -14.61 19.35 4.80
CA LEU A 144 -14.09 19.06 3.44
C LEU A 144 -14.62 20.04 2.38
N VAL A 145 -15.89 20.44 2.49
CA VAL A 145 -16.51 21.41 1.58
C VAL A 145 -16.43 22.87 2.08
N GLY A 146 -15.62 23.15 3.09
CA GLY A 146 -15.37 24.49 3.63
C GLY A 146 -16.52 25.13 4.40
N LYS A 147 -17.56 24.36 4.80
CA LYS A 147 -18.70 24.86 5.58
C LYS A 147 -18.40 24.97 7.07
N MET A 148 -17.40 24.28 7.57
CA MET A 148 -16.95 24.29 8.97
C MET A 148 -15.41 24.38 9.03
N PRO A 149 -14.84 24.97 10.10
CA PRO A 149 -13.39 24.97 10.30
C PRO A 149 -12.91 23.57 10.71
N ALA A 150 -11.65 23.23 10.42
CA ALA A 150 -11.05 21.94 10.79
C ALA A 150 -11.13 21.63 12.30
N THR A 151 -11.13 22.67 13.14
CA THR A 151 -11.29 22.56 14.61
C THR A 151 -12.66 22.04 15.05
N ALA A 152 -13.65 21.98 14.16
CA ALA A 152 -14.97 21.42 14.44
C ALA A 152 -15.03 19.89 14.23
N LEU A 153 -13.92 19.26 13.80
CA LEU A 153 -13.86 17.81 13.61
C LEU A 153 -14.21 17.07 14.90
N GLY A 154 -14.96 15.98 14.79
CA GLY A 154 -15.39 15.13 15.91
C GLY A 154 -14.25 14.36 16.60
N VAL A 155 -13.15 15.05 16.89
CA VAL A 155 -11.99 14.50 17.60
C VAL A 155 -11.57 15.44 18.72
N LYS A 156 -11.32 14.91 19.92
CA LYS A 156 -11.01 15.70 21.11
C LYS A 156 -10.05 14.98 22.04
N ALA A 157 -9.01 15.66 22.48
CA ALA A 157 -8.20 15.23 23.60
C ALA A 157 -8.98 15.51 24.90
N LEU A 158 -9.29 14.46 25.67
CA LEU A 158 -9.90 14.60 27.01
C LEU A 158 -8.84 14.99 28.03
N ASP A 159 -7.64 14.46 27.86
CA ASP A 159 -6.39 14.78 28.53
C ASP A 159 -5.21 14.37 27.65
N THR A 160 -4.00 14.32 28.19
CA THR A 160 -2.79 13.95 27.42
C THR A 160 -2.79 12.52 26.89
N GLN A 161 -3.55 11.61 27.50
CA GLN A 161 -3.56 10.18 27.16
C GLN A 161 -4.90 9.67 26.64
N HIS A 162 -5.99 10.44 26.72
CA HIS A 162 -7.30 10.00 26.28
C HIS A 162 -7.80 10.83 25.10
N LEU A 163 -7.95 10.12 23.96
CA LEU A 163 -8.51 10.67 22.74
C LEU A 163 -9.94 10.17 22.55
N GLN A 164 -10.88 11.09 22.43
CA GLN A 164 -12.27 10.79 22.05
C GLN A 164 -12.46 11.06 20.56
N VAL A 165 -13.11 10.11 19.87
CA VAL A 165 -13.57 10.26 18.49
C VAL A 165 -15.08 10.03 18.44
N THR A 166 -15.81 10.98 17.86
CA THR A 166 -17.24 10.90 17.66
C THR A 166 -17.54 10.72 16.18
N LEU A 167 -18.34 9.69 15.86
CA LEU A 167 -18.78 9.39 14.49
C LEU A 167 -20.24 9.83 14.32
N SER A 168 -20.60 10.22 13.11
CA SER A 168 -21.99 10.56 12.75
C SER A 168 -22.89 9.33 12.58
N HIS A 169 -22.28 8.15 12.35
CA HIS A 169 -22.97 6.87 12.17
C HIS A 169 -22.18 5.74 12.85
N PRO A 170 -22.80 4.61 13.21
CA PRO A 170 -22.10 3.43 13.73
C PRO A 170 -21.16 2.84 12.68
N VAL A 171 -19.86 2.72 13.00
CA VAL A 171 -18.86 2.09 12.12
C VAL A 171 -18.12 0.98 12.89
N PRO A 172 -18.55 -0.29 12.77
CA PRO A 172 -17.93 -1.41 13.49
C PRO A 172 -16.47 -1.67 13.11
N TYR A 173 -16.08 -1.32 11.88
CA TYR A 173 -14.72 -1.49 11.34
C TYR A 173 -13.86 -0.20 11.45
N PHE A 174 -14.29 0.77 12.25
CA PHE A 174 -13.58 2.06 12.40
C PHE A 174 -12.13 1.88 12.83
N VAL A 175 -11.85 0.96 13.76
CA VAL A 175 -10.50 0.69 14.25
C VAL A 175 -9.57 0.21 13.11
N ASP A 176 -10.09 -0.59 12.19
CA ASP A 176 -9.29 -1.09 11.06
C ASP A 176 -8.88 0.05 10.12
N MET A 177 -9.73 1.07 9.96
CA MET A 177 -9.41 2.27 9.17
C MET A 177 -8.27 3.08 9.78
N LEU A 178 -8.05 3.03 11.10
CA LEU A 178 -7.00 3.81 11.78
C LEU A 178 -5.57 3.30 11.50
N SER A 179 -5.43 2.11 10.92
CA SER A 179 -4.13 1.58 10.52
C SER A 179 -3.54 2.28 9.29
N HIS A 180 -4.37 2.95 8.49
CA HIS A 180 -3.99 3.61 7.25
C HIS A 180 -2.93 4.71 7.46
N THR A 181 -2.10 4.92 6.42
CA THR A 181 -0.99 5.90 6.42
C THR A 181 -1.46 7.31 6.75
N SER A 182 -2.60 7.77 6.19
CA SER A 182 -3.11 9.12 6.42
C SER A 182 -3.58 9.39 7.86
N MET A 183 -3.82 8.32 8.65
CA MET A 183 -4.28 8.43 10.04
C MET A 183 -3.12 8.55 11.06
N LYS A 184 -1.87 8.56 10.58
CA LYS A 184 -0.68 8.67 11.43
C LYS A 184 -0.55 10.09 11.99
N PRO A 185 -0.07 10.23 13.23
CA PRO A 185 0.18 11.54 13.81
C PRO A 185 1.40 12.19 13.15
N VAL A 186 1.39 13.51 13.04
CA VAL A 186 2.50 14.32 12.55
C VAL A 186 2.93 15.33 13.63
N ASN A 187 4.24 15.58 13.73
CA ASN A 187 4.78 16.47 14.74
C ASN A 187 4.47 17.95 14.39
N LYS A 188 3.56 18.56 15.16
CA LYS A 188 3.13 19.95 14.96
C LYS A 188 4.30 20.93 14.98
N SER A 189 5.23 20.76 15.93
CA SER A 189 6.38 21.65 16.09
C SER A 189 7.32 21.61 14.88
N ALA A 190 7.58 20.41 14.33
CA ALA A 190 8.38 20.25 13.12
C ALA A 190 7.74 20.94 11.91
N ILE A 191 6.42 20.77 11.71
CA ILE A 191 5.68 21.41 10.63
C ILE A 191 5.69 22.93 10.77
N GLN A 192 5.41 23.47 11.96
CA GLN A 192 5.39 24.90 12.19
C GLN A 192 6.77 25.56 12.00
N ARG A 193 7.84 24.84 12.34
CA ARG A 193 9.22 25.35 12.23
C ARG A 193 9.77 25.29 10.82
N HIS A 194 9.42 24.25 10.05
CA HIS A 194 10.08 23.93 8.78
C HIS A 194 9.17 24.00 7.56
N GLY A 195 7.86 24.20 7.73
CA GLY A 195 6.87 24.21 6.65
C GLY A 195 6.96 22.91 5.83
N ASP A 196 6.90 23.00 4.49
CA ASP A 196 6.97 21.82 3.61
C ASP A 196 8.31 21.03 3.69
N LYS A 197 9.34 21.62 4.32
CA LYS A 197 10.65 20.96 4.50
C LYS A 197 10.70 20.08 5.77
N TRP A 198 9.61 19.91 6.51
CA TRP A 198 9.57 19.10 7.72
C TRP A 198 9.85 17.61 7.45
N THR A 199 9.61 17.14 6.22
CA THR A 199 9.85 15.74 5.80
C THR A 199 11.29 15.48 5.37
N GLN A 200 12.18 16.47 5.38
CA GLN A 200 13.60 16.25 5.08
C GLN A 200 14.32 15.60 6.27
N PRO A 201 15.37 14.77 6.02
CA PRO A 201 16.01 13.99 7.08
C PRO A 201 16.39 14.77 8.34
N GLN A 202 16.93 15.98 8.18
CA GLN A 202 17.37 16.82 9.31
C GLN A 202 16.22 17.46 10.10
N ASN A 203 15.00 17.42 9.60
CA ASN A 203 13.82 18.08 10.17
C ASN A 203 12.73 17.09 10.60
N PHE A 204 12.84 15.83 10.12
CA PHE A 204 11.81 14.82 10.34
C PHE A 204 11.80 14.35 11.79
N ILE A 205 10.66 14.51 12.46
CA ILE A 205 10.41 13.98 13.81
C ILE A 205 9.25 12.99 13.68
N GLY A 206 9.57 11.69 13.80
CA GLY A 206 8.63 10.58 13.74
C GLY A 206 8.44 9.90 15.09
N ASN A 207 7.43 9.06 15.21
CA ASN A 207 7.15 8.26 16.40
C ASN A 207 7.13 6.75 16.12
N GLY A 208 7.57 6.35 14.92
CA GLY A 208 7.65 4.94 14.51
C GLY A 208 8.91 4.25 15.01
N ALA A 209 9.04 2.96 14.65
CA ALA A 209 10.17 2.13 15.02
C ALA A 209 11.50 2.59 14.41
N TYR A 210 11.46 3.44 13.39
CA TYR A 210 12.64 3.94 12.69
C TYR A 210 12.59 5.46 12.54
N VAL A 211 13.78 6.06 12.41
CA VAL A 211 13.99 7.47 12.10
C VAL A 211 14.56 7.63 10.69
N LEU A 212 14.20 8.71 10.02
CA LEU A 212 14.72 9.04 8.70
C LEU A 212 16.17 9.53 8.84
N ASP A 213 17.12 8.81 8.22
CA ASP A 213 18.54 9.13 8.28
C ASP A 213 19.02 9.87 7.03
N ASN A 214 18.62 9.37 5.85
CA ASN A 214 19.05 9.92 4.57
C ASN A 214 17.97 9.73 3.50
N TRP A 215 17.87 10.68 2.59
CA TRP A 215 17.03 10.58 1.41
C TRP A 215 17.74 11.20 0.20
N VAL A 216 18.10 10.36 -0.76
CA VAL A 216 18.66 10.73 -2.05
C VAL A 216 17.60 10.44 -3.10
N VAL A 217 17.02 11.50 -3.66
CA VAL A 217 15.91 11.42 -4.62
C VAL A 217 16.28 10.57 -5.82
N ASN A 218 15.37 9.69 -6.24
CA ASN A 218 15.54 8.69 -7.31
C ASN A 218 16.66 7.66 -7.06
N GLU A 219 17.11 7.51 -5.83
CA GLU A 219 18.14 6.54 -5.48
C GLU A 219 17.71 5.71 -4.27
N ARG A 220 17.63 6.34 -3.07
CA ARG A 220 17.38 5.60 -1.84
C ARG A 220 16.85 6.46 -0.70
N ILE A 221 16.15 5.80 0.20
CA ILE A 221 15.83 6.29 1.54
C ILE A 221 16.47 5.36 2.56
N VAL A 222 17.20 5.91 3.53
CA VAL A 222 17.81 5.16 4.63
C VAL A 222 17.09 5.50 5.92
N VAL A 223 16.68 4.47 6.64
CA VAL A 223 16.08 4.60 7.97
C VAL A 223 16.90 3.82 8.99
N LYS A 224 17.01 4.34 10.21
CA LYS A 224 17.71 3.73 11.35
C LYS A 224 16.76 3.48 12.50
N ARG A 225 17.06 2.49 13.32
CA ARG A 225 16.28 2.14 14.50
C ARG A 225 16.11 3.34 15.43
N ASN A 226 14.86 3.59 15.85
CA ASN A 226 14.52 4.69 16.76
C ASN A 226 14.72 4.25 18.21
N PRO A 227 15.69 4.81 18.97
CA PRO A 227 15.93 4.42 20.36
C PRO A 227 14.79 4.83 21.31
N PHE A 228 13.95 5.80 20.92
CA PHE A 228 12.82 6.28 21.70
C PHE A 228 11.50 5.55 21.41
N TYR A 229 11.49 4.64 20.42
CA TYR A 229 10.30 3.86 20.11
C TYR A 229 9.92 2.95 21.30
N TRP A 230 8.66 2.96 21.71
CA TRP A 230 8.19 2.24 22.90
C TRP A 230 8.49 0.73 22.85
N ASP A 231 8.46 0.12 21.66
CA ASP A 231 8.75 -1.30 21.45
C ASP A 231 10.14 -1.52 20.79
N ASN A 232 11.09 -0.61 21.04
CA ASN A 232 12.42 -0.67 20.43
C ASN A 232 13.18 -1.96 20.72
N GLN A 233 12.95 -2.60 21.87
CA GLN A 233 13.62 -3.86 22.23
C GLN A 233 13.27 -5.02 21.30
N ASN A 234 12.11 -4.99 20.63
CA ASN A 234 11.65 -5.99 19.69
C ASN A 234 12.02 -5.66 18.24
N SER A 235 12.49 -4.45 17.96
CA SER A 235 12.96 -4.01 16.64
C SER A 235 14.43 -4.40 16.45
N ARG A 236 14.70 -5.46 15.67
CA ARG A 236 16.06 -6.02 15.54
C ARG A 236 16.88 -5.37 14.43
N ILE A 237 16.27 -5.01 13.29
CA ILE A 237 16.97 -4.34 12.19
C ILE A 237 17.48 -2.98 12.67
N GLU A 238 18.77 -2.74 12.52
CA GLU A 238 19.42 -1.48 12.92
C GLU A 238 19.31 -0.41 11.83
N GLN A 239 19.34 -0.84 10.57
CA GLN A 239 19.24 0.04 9.41
C GLN A 239 18.53 -0.66 8.25
N ALA A 240 17.63 0.05 7.59
CA ALA A 240 17.05 -0.39 6.35
C ALA A 240 17.24 0.65 5.24
N THR A 241 17.47 0.17 4.02
CA THR A 241 17.58 0.98 2.82
C THR A 241 16.45 0.62 1.86
N PHE A 242 15.64 1.60 1.49
CA PHE A 242 14.64 1.48 0.45
C PHE A 242 15.20 2.05 -0.85
N LEU A 243 15.29 1.23 -1.89
CA LEU A 243 15.78 1.64 -3.21
C LEU A 243 14.60 2.02 -4.12
N ALA A 244 14.79 3.05 -4.94
CA ALA A 244 13.82 3.50 -5.92
C ALA A 244 14.14 2.87 -7.31
N ILE A 245 13.81 1.58 -7.48
CA ILE A 245 14.07 0.85 -8.73
C ILE A 245 12.75 0.46 -9.38
N SER A 246 12.31 1.23 -10.37
CA SER A 246 11.06 1.01 -11.09
C SER A 246 11.12 -0.10 -12.15
N SER A 247 12.31 -0.52 -12.58
CA SER A 247 12.49 -1.67 -13.48
C SER A 247 12.50 -2.97 -12.68
N GLU A 248 11.48 -3.79 -12.86
CA GLU A 248 11.36 -5.10 -12.20
C GLU A 248 12.47 -6.07 -12.69
N VAL A 249 12.98 -5.90 -13.90
CA VAL A 249 14.13 -6.67 -14.42
C VAL A 249 15.39 -6.31 -13.64
N SER A 250 15.65 -5.02 -13.43
CA SER A 250 16.77 -4.54 -12.62
C SER A 250 16.67 -5.00 -11.18
N ASP A 251 15.47 -4.95 -10.59
CA ASP A 251 15.19 -5.41 -9.23
C ASP A 251 15.62 -6.88 -9.04
N ILE A 252 15.11 -7.79 -9.87
CA ILE A 252 15.43 -9.21 -9.78
C ILE A 252 16.91 -9.49 -10.06
N ASN A 253 17.54 -8.75 -10.96
CA ASN A 253 18.98 -8.89 -11.21
C ASN A 253 19.82 -8.46 -10.01
N ARG A 254 19.48 -7.34 -9.34
CA ARG A 254 20.15 -6.88 -8.12
C ARG A 254 19.86 -7.81 -6.91
N TYR A 255 18.67 -8.38 -6.83
CA TYR A 255 18.40 -9.45 -5.86
C TYR A 255 19.33 -10.67 -6.09
N ARG A 256 19.46 -11.12 -7.32
CA ARG A 256 20.34 -12.26 -7.68
C ARG A 256 21.81 -11.99 -7.44
N SER A 257 22.28 -10.75 -7.63
CA SER A 257 23.67 -10.34 -7.32
C SER A 257 23.96 -10.19 -5.83
N GLY A 258 22.90 -10.19 -4.99
CA GLY A 258 23.06 -10.06 -3.55
C GLY A 258 22.96 -8.64 -3.01
N GLU A 259 22.67 -7.64 -3.86
CA GLU A 259 22.53 -6.23 -3.45
C GLU A 259 21.23 -5.96 -2.71
N ILE A 260 20.16 -6.69 -3.04
CA ILE A 260 18.81 -6.53 -2.46
C ILE A 260 18.45 -7.78 -1.66
N ASP A 261 17.88 -7.61 -0.48
CA ASP A 261 17.42 -8.69 0.39
C ASP A 261 15.95 -9.03 0.19
N ILE A 262 15.12 -8.02 -0.11
CA ILE A 262 13.70 -8.18 -0.45
C ILE A 262 13.40 -7.41 -1.74
N SER A 263 12.93 -8.11 -2.77
CA SER A 263 12.49 -7.48 -4.01
C SER A 263 11.15 -6.76 -3.86
N ASN A 264 10.78 -5.93 -4.85
CA ASN A 264 9.44 -5.39 -4.94
C ASN A 264 8.38 -6.50 -5.14
N SER A 265 7.11 -6.17 -4.96
CA SER A 265 5.96 -7.09 -5.04
C SER A 265 5.53 -7.45 -6.47
N ALA A 266 6.35 -7.15 -7.47
CA ALA A 266 6.10 -7.46 -8.87
C ALA A 266 7.35 -8.09 -9.51
N ILE A 267 7.19 -9.24 -10.16
CA ILE A 267 8.27 -9.93 -10.87
C ILE A 267 7.83 -10.10 -12.33
N PRO A 268 8.67 -9.76 -13.34
CA PRO A 268 8.33 -10.03 -14.74
C PRO A 268 8.00 -11.51 -14.97
N PRO A 269 6.99 -11.88 -15.78
CA PRO A 269 6.54 -13.27 -15.93
C PRO A 269 7.63 -14.26 -16.32
N VAL A 270 8.56 -13.85 -17.19
CA VAL A 270 9.69 -14.68 -17.63
C VAL A 270 10.64 -14.94 -16.45
N LEU A 271 10.96 -13.91 -15.66
CA LEU A 271 11.81 -14.03 -14.48
C LEU A 271 11.10 -14.78 -13.35
N TYR A 272 9.78 -14.62 -13.20
CA TYR A 272 8.99 -15.37 -12.22
C TYR A 272 9.13 -16.89 -12.42
N LYS A 273 8.93 -17.39 -13.65
CA LYS A 273 9.12 -18.81 -13.96
C LYS A 273 10.55 -19.29 -13.67
N LYS A 274 11.52 -18.46 -14.00
CA LYS A 274 12.93 -18.75 -13.72
C LYS A 274 13.21 -18.82 -12.23
N MET A 275 12.73 -17.86 -11.43
CA MET A 275 12.91 -17.85 -9.98
C MET A 275 12.17 -19.01 -9.31
N GLN A 276 10.99 -19.36 -9.80
CA GLN A 276 10.25 -20.54 -9.32
C GLN A 276 11.04 -21.86 -9.50
N GLN A 277 11.83 -21.97 -10.55
CA GLN A 277 12.67 -23.14 -10.83
C GLN A 277 14.02 -23.08 -10.07
N GLU A 278 14.71 -21.95 -10.10
CA GLU A 278 16.07 -21.82 -9.56
C GLU A 278 16.08 -21.57 -8.02
N ARG A 279 15.06 -20.87 -7.49
CA ARG A 279 15.02 -20.39 -6.10
C ARG A 279 13.61 -20.49 -5.49
N PRO A 280 12.96 -21.68 -5.52
CA PRO A 280 11.57 -21.82 -5.08
C PRO A 280 11.36 -21.44 -3.61
N ASN A 281 12.35 -21.67 -2.75
CA ASN A 281 12.29 -21.36 -1.32
C ASN A 281 12.50 -19.86 -0.99
N GLU A 282 12.87 -19.06 -1.98
CA GLU A 282 13.05 -17.62 -1.87
C GLU A 282 11.87 -16.85 -2.50
N LEU A 283 10.99 -17.53 -3.23
CA LEU A 283 9.83 -16.96 -3.91
C LEU A 283 8.59 -17.03 -3.01
N TYR A 284 8.11 -15.87 -2.57
CA TYR A 284 6.90 -15.73 -1.78
C TYR A 284 5.77 -15.19 -2.65
N VAL A 285 4.68 -15.93 -2.75
CA VAL A 285 3.47 -15.56 -3.50
C VAL A 285 2.27 -15.66 -2.59
N ARG A 286 1.48 -14.59 -2.50
CA ARG A 286 0.30 -14.53 -1.65
C ARG A 286 -0.80 -13.66 -2.24
N PRO A 287 -2.07 -13.85 -1.87
CA PRO A 287 -3.14 -12.93 -2.20
C PRO A 287 -2.80 -11.52 -1.71
N TYR A 288 -3.17 -10.50 -2.51
CA TYR A 288 -2.97 -9.10 -2.19
C TYR A 288 -4.29 -8.36 -2.47
N LEU A 289 -4.83 -7.69 -1.48
CA LEU A 289 -6.10 -6.97 -1.60
C LEU A 289 -5.96 -5.76 -2.52
N CYS A 290 -5.60 -6.03 -3.77
CA CYS A 290 -5.49 -5.02 -4.82
C CYS A 290 -6.16 -5.50 -6.08
N THR A 291 -6.84 -4.59 -6.76
CA THR A 291 -7.42 -4.79 -8.09
C THR A 291 -6.64 -3.98 -9.11
N PHE A 292 -6.13 -4.66 -10.13
CA PHE A 292 -5.62 -4.02 -11.33
C PHE A 292 -6.79 -3.77 -12.28
N TYR A 293 -6.91 -2.53 -12.75
CA TYR A 293 -7.98 -2.10 -13.63
C TYR A 293 -7.52 -0.98 -14.56
N TYR A 294 -8.31 -0.69 -15.57
CA TYR A 294 -8.17 0.54 -16.34
C TYR A 294 -9.25 1.51 -15.89
N GLU A 295 -8.81 2.71 -15.50
CA GLU A 295 -9.69 3.87 -15.30
C GLU A 295 -10.13 4.41 -16.64
N ILE A 296 -11.36 4.86 -16.69
CA ILE A 296 -11.91 5.63 -17.80
C ILE A 296 -12.29 6.99 -17.23
N ASN A 297 -11.94 8.08 -17.91
CA ASN A 297 -12.41 9.41 -17.51
C ASN A 297 -13.89 9.54 -17.91
N ASN A 298 -14.80 9.31 -16.95
CA ASN A 298 -16.24 9.21 -17.19
C ASN A 298 -16.89 10.52 -17.65
N GLN A 299 -16.23 11.67 -17.48
CA GLN A 299 -16.75 12.98 -17.88
C GLN A 299 -16.22 13.43 -19.24
N LYS A 300 -15.14 12.85 -19.73
CA LYS A 300 -14.48 13.25 -20.97
C LYS A 300 -15.11 12.56 -22.18
N ALA A 301 -15.48 13.31 -23.21
CA ALA A 301 -15.89 12.71 -24.47
C ALA A 301 -14.72 11.93 -25.13
N PRO A 302 -14.96 10.73 -25.71
CA PRO A 302 -16.27 10.10 -25.91
C PRO A 302 -16.70 9.17 -24.74
N PHE A 303 -15.95 9.14 -23.64
CA PHE A 303 -16.17 8.20 -22.52
C PHE A 303 -17.30 8.62 -21.58
N ASN A 304 -17.87 9.79 -21.75
CA ASN A 304 -19.13 10.19 -21.13
C ASN A 304 -20.34 9.37 -21.66
N ASP A 305 -20.18 8.69 -22.81
CA ASP A 305 -21.16 7.73 -23.32
C ASP A 305 -20.94 6.32 -22.70
N PRO A 306 -21.90 5.78 -21.93
CA PRO A 306 -21.76 4.46 -21.31
C PRO A 306 -21.59 3.32 -22.32
N ARG A 307 -22.07 3.46 -23.55
CA ARG A 307 -21.89 2.46 -24.62
C ARG A 307 -20.42 2.32 -25.01
N VAL A 308 -19.70 3.45 -25.08
CA VAL A 308 -18.25 3.45 -25.36
C VAL A 308 -17.48 2.81 -24.21
N ARG A 309 -17.82 3.12 -22.95
CA ARG A 309 -17.18 2.51 -21.78
C ARG A 309 -17.42 1.00 -21.73
N GLU A 310 -18.66 0.57 -21.96
CA GLU A 310 -18.98 -0.87 -21.99
C GLU A 310 -18.23 -1.59 -23.12
N ALA A 311 -18.11 -0.97 -24.28
CA ALA A 311 -17.36 -1.56 -25.40
C ALA A 311 -15.88 -1.74 -25.08
N ILE A 312 -15.23 -0.77 -24.42
CA ILE A 312 -13.84 -0.88 -23.95
C ILE A 312 -13.73 -2.02 -22.92
N LYS A 313 -14.67 -2.10 -21.95
CA LYS A 313 -14.71 -3.16 -20.94
C LYS A 313 -14.82 -4.55 -21.57
N LEU A 314 -15.69 -4.74 -22.55
CA LEU A 314 -15.93 -6.01 -23.22
C LEU A 314 -14.84 -6.38 -24.23
N GLY A 315 -14.17 -5.39 -24.82
CA GLY A 315 -13.11 -5.59 -25.82
C GLY A 315 -11.81 -6.19 -25.28
N LEU A 316 -11.65 -6.25 -23.95
CA LEU A 316 -10.44 -6.76 -23.29
C LEU A 316 -10.57 -8.25 -22.94
N ASP A 317 -9.59 -9.05 -23.35
CA ASP A 317 -9.46 -10.46 -22.93
C ASP A 317 -8.67 -10.55 -21.61
N ARG A 318 -9.38 -10.36 -20.52
CA ARG A 318 -8.79 -10.37 -19.18
C ARG A 318 -8.30 -11.75 -18.75
N GLU A 319 -8.92 -12.81 -19.25
CA GLU A 319 -8.54 -14.20 -19.01
C GLU A 319 -7.15 -14.49 -19.61
N THR A 320 -6.92 -14.05 -20.85
CA THR A 320 -5.59 -14.15 -21.47
C THR A 320 -4.55 -13.31 -20.74
N ILE A 321 -4.87 -12.07 -20.37
CA ILE A 321 -3.95 -11.22 -19.59
C ILE A 321 -3.58 -11.93 -18.29
N THR A 322 -4.56 -12.38 -17.52
CA THR A 322 -4.36 -12.93 -16.18
C THR A 322 -3.65 -14.28 -16.21
N ASN A 323 -4.15 -15.22 -17.05
CA ASN A 323 -3.73 -16.61 -16.98
C ASN A 323 -2.55 -16.95 -17.91
N LYS A 324 -2.31 -16.13 -18.96
CA LYS A 324 -1.25 -16.42 -19.96
C LYS A 324 -0.14 -15.38 -19.99
N ILE A 325 -0.47 -14.09 -19.78
CA ILE A 325 0.53 -13.01 -19.85
C ILE A 325 1.20 -12.83 -18.48
N ILE A 326 0.42 -12.66 -17.41
CA ILE A 326 0.96 -12.47 -16.04
C ILE A 326 1.26 -13.83 -15.40
N ALA A 327 0.29 -14.72 -15.32
CA ALA A 327 0.43 -16.14 -14.92
C ALA A 327 1.23 -16.39 -13.61
N GLN A 328 0.95 -15.62 -12.55
CA GLN A 328 1.62 -15.73 -11.25
C GLN A 328 0.66 -16.06 -10.10
N GLY A 329 -0.55 -16.57 -10.44
CA GLY A 329 -1.57 -16.91 -9.45
C GLY A 329 -2.65 -15.84 -9.24
N GLN A 330 -2.61 -14.73 -9.99
CA GLN A 330 -3.68 -13.75 -10.03
C GLN A 330 -5.01 -14.40 -10.42
N LYS A 331 -6.12 -13.83 -9.92
CA LYS A 331 -7.46 -14.23 -10.32
C LYS A 331 -8.07 -13.19 -11.24
N VAL A 332 -8.79 -13.63 -12.26
CA VAL A 332 -9.55 -12.73 -13.15
C VAL A 332 -10.54 -11.91 -12.34
N ALA A 333 -10.58 -10.60 -12.57
CA ALA A 333 -11.52 -9.68 -11.94
C ALA A 333 -12.62 -9.30 -12.92
N TYR A 334 -13.86 -9.53 -12.49
CA TYR A 334 -15.07 -9.07 -13.15
C TYR A 334 -15.77 -7.94 -12.42
N GLY A 335 -15.38 -7.69 -11.15
CA GLY A 335 -15.80 -6.58 -10.32
C GLY A 335 -14.60 -5.82 -9.74
N PHE A 336 -14.87 -4.71 -9.10
CA PHE A 336 -13.82 -3.86 -8.51
C PHE A 336 -13.30 -4.43 -7.20
N THR A 337 -14.19 -4.87 -6.32
CA THR A 337 -13.84 -5.39 -5.00
C THR A 337 -13.33 -6.84 -5.10
N PRO A 338 -12.13 -7.16 -4.53
CA PRO A 338 -11.61 -8.52 -4.51
C PRO A 338 -12.54 -9.50 -3.79
N THR A 339 -12.72 -10.70 -4.37
CA THR A 339 -13.63 -11.72 -3.82
C THR A 339 -13.18 -12.35 -2.50
N PHE A 340 -11.93 -12.12 -2.10
CA PHE A 340 -11.35 -12.65 -0.86
C PHE A 340 -11.20 -11.60 0.26
N ILE A 341 -11.71 -10.37 0.05
CA ILE A 341 -11.89 -9.38 1.11
C ILE A 341 -12.99 -9.85 2.07
N ASN A 342 -12.96 -9.43 3.33
CA ASN A 342 -14.02 -9.74 4.27
C ASN A 342 -15.39 -9.40 3.67
N ASN A 343 -16.32 -10.37 3.65
CA ASN A 343 -17.64 -10.20 3.04
C ASN A 343 -17.64 -9.84 1.53
N GLY A 344 -16.56 -10.14 0.78
CA GLY A 344 -16.39 -9.75 -0.62
C GLY A 344 -16.91 -10.76 -1.65
N ASN A 345 -17.70 -11.75 -1.27
CA ASN A 345 -18.20 -12.78 -2.20
C ASN A 345 -19.37 -12.27 -3.03
N PHE A 346 -19.08 -11.47 -4.05
CA PHE A 346 -20.08 -10.85 -4.92
C PHE A 346 -20.45 -11.75 -6.10
N THR A 347 -21.71 -11.62 -6.58
CA THR A 347 -22.20 -12.30 -7.78
C THR A 347 -21.51 -11.73 -9.02
N LEU A 348 -21.03 -12.62 -9.89
CA LEU A 348 -20.43 -12.22 -11.15
C LEU A 348 -21.47 -11.54 -12.07
N PRO A 349 -21.09 -10.51 -12.83
CA PRO A 349 -21.96 -9.88 -13.80
C PRO A 349 -22.29 -10.85 -14.95
N ASN A 350 -23.49 -10.72 -15.54
CA ASN A 350 -23.98 -11.62 -16.58
C ASN A 350 -23.05 -11.75 -17.79
N TRP A 351 -22.37 -10.67 -18.18
CA TRP A 351 -21.44 -10.68 -19.30
C TRP A 351 -20.19 -11.53 -19.06
N ALA A 352 -19.86 -11.85 -17.80
CA ALA A 352 -18.75 -12.75 -17.47
C ALA A 352 -18.98 -14.18 -17.99
N ASN A 353 -20.24 -14.57 -18.19
CA ASN A 353 -20.63 -15.88 -18.73
C ASN A 353 -20.65 -15.92 -20.26
N LEU A 354 -20.48 -14.80 -20.96
CA LEU A 354 -20.41 -14.73 -22.41
C LEU A 354 -19.04 -15.24 -22.90
N SER A 355 -19.04 -15.90 -24.09
CA SER A 355 -17.76 -16.22 -24.74
C SER A 355 -17.02 -14.93 -25.15
N ALA A 356 -15.73 -15.04 -25.41
CA ALA A 356 -14.94 -13.91 -25.88
C ALA A 356 -15.52 -13.30 -27.17
N GLU A 357 -15.92 -14.14 -28.12
CA GLU A 357 -16.54 -13.73 -29.39
C GLU A 357 -17.85 -12.97 -29.16
N GLN A 358 -18.70 -13.44 -28.25
CA GLN A 358 -19.96 -12.77 -27.91
C GLN A 358 -19.70 -11.40 -27.27
N ARG A 359 -18.70 -11.30 -26.36
CA ARG A 359 -18.28 -10.02 -25.77
C ARG A 359 -17.80 -9.04 -26.84
N TYR A 360 -16.94 -9.48 -27.75
CA TYR A 360 -16.40 -8.62 -28.81
C TYR A 360 -17.47 -8.18 -29.81
N GLN A 361 -18.41 -9.06 -30.16
CA GLN A 361 -19.51 -8.68 -31.06
C GLN A 361 -20.39 -7.62 -30.39
N ARG A 362 -20.79 -7.83 -29.12
CA ARG A 362 -21.56 -6.84 -28.37
C ARG A 362 -20.82 -5.49 -28.27
N ALA A 363 -19.51 -5.51 -28.04
CA ALA A 363 -18.69 -4.29 -27.98
C ALA A 363 -18.71 -3.54 -29.33
N LYS A 364 -18.59 -4.23 -30.46
CA LYS A 364 -18.68 -3.63 -31.81
C LYS A 364 -20.06 -3.04 -32.08
N ASP A 365 -21.11 -3.72 -31.66
CA ASP A 365 -22.50 -3.23 -31.83
C ASP A 365 -22.72 -1.95 -31.04
N LEU A 366 -22.19 -1.87 -29.78
CA LEU A 366 -22.24 -0.67 -28.94
C LEU A 366 -21.47 0.49 -29.56
N LEU A 367 -20.28 0.23 -30.11
CA LEU A 367 -19.48 1.24 -30.81
C LEU A 367 -20.17 1.76 -32.05
N SER A 368 -20.77 0.85 -32.84
CA SER A 368 -21.54 1.24 -34.02
C SER A 368 -22.73 2.14 -33.67
N GLN A 369 -23.47 1.81 -32.60
CA GLN A 369 -24.57 2.65 -32.08
C GLN A 369 -24.08 4.01 -31.56
N ALA A 370 -22.82 4.10 -31.11
CA ALA A 370 -22.17 5.33 -30.67
C ALA A 370 -21.50 6.11 -31.83
N GLY A 371 -21.60 5.63 -33.10
CA GLY A 371 -21.07 6.29 -34.28
C GLY A 371 -19.63 5.91 -34.66
N TYR A 372 -19.07 4.85 -34.06
CA TYR A 372 -17.72 4.36 -34.35
C TYR A 372 -17.75 3.11 -35.22
N ASN A 373 -16.94 3.08 -36.28
CA ASN A 373 -16.81 1.99 -37.22
C ASN A 373 -15.41 1.95 -37.85
N LYS A 374 -15.21 1.22 -38.94
CA LYS A 374 -13.90 1.13 -39.63
C LYS A 374 -13.43 2.45 -40.22
N GLU A 375 -14.35 3.25 -40.74
CA GLU A 375 -14.08 4.58 -41.35
C GLU A 375 -13.87 5.66 -40.28
N ASN A 376 -14.52 5.49 -39.15
CA ASN A 376 -14.41 6.39 -37.98
C ASN A 376 -14.11 5.58 -36.73
N PRO A 377 -12.88 5.04 -36.54
CA PRO A 377 -12.54 4.23 -35.39
C PRO A 377 -12.48 5.04 -34.11
N LEU A 378 -12.85 4.41 -32.98
CA LEU A 378 -12.63 4.98 -31.65
C LEU A 378 -11.13 5.19 -31.44
N LYS A 379 -10.73 6.40 -31.07
CA LYS A 379 -9.32 6.76 -30.78
C LYS A 379 -9.17 7.24 -29.36
N PHE A 380 -8.13 6.75 -28.65
CA PHE A 380 -7.83 7.21 -27.29
C PHE A 380 -6.38 6.96 -26.89
N ALA A 381 -5.94 7.68 -25.88
CA ALA A 381 -4.65 7.48 -25.24
C ALA A 381 -4.79 6.57 -24.01
N LEU A 382 -3.86 5.61 -23.86
CA LEU A 382 -3.70 4.80 -22.67
C LEU A 382 -2.49 5.30 -21.87
N LEU A 383 -2.78 5.95 -20.75
CA LEU A 383 -1.78 6.42 -19.80
C LEU A 383 -1.34 5.26 -18.89
N TYR A 384 -0.02 5.12 -18.69
CA TYR A 384 0.55 4.20 -17.71
C TYR A 384 1.80 4.77 -17.07
N ASN A 385 2.02 4.49 -15.77
CA ASN A 385 3.24 4.89 -15.09
C ASN A 385 4.39 3.93 -15.40
N THR A 386 5.62 4.47 -15.36
CA THR A 386 6.85 3.76 -15.73
C THR A 386 7.06 2.51 -14.89
N SER A 387 7.08 1.35 -15.55
CA SER A 387 7.43 0.03 -15.05
C SER A 387 7.49 -0.94 -16.24
N ASP A 388 8.32 -1.96 -16.19
CA ASP A 388 8.44 -2.97 -17.26
C ASP A 388 7.11 -3.72 -17.44
N GLN A 389 6.47 -4.11 -16.33
CA GLN A 389 5.20 -4.83 -16.35
C GLN A 389 4.05 -3.95 -16.86
N ASN A 390 3.96 -2.69 -16.43
CA ASN A 390 2.92 -1.78 -16.90
C ASN A 390 3.02 -1.51 -18.40
N LYS A 391 4.25 -1.33 -18.91
CA LYS A 391 4.50 -1.18 -20.35
C LYS A 391 4.02 -2.39 -21.13
N GLN A 392 4.39 -3.60 -20.70
CA GLN A 392 3.96 -4.84 -21.34
C GLN A 392 2.43 -4.97 -21.36
N GLN A 393 1.78 -4.70 -20.22
CA GLN A 393 0.32 -4.78 -20.12
C GLN A 393 -0.37 -3.74 -20.98
N ALA A 394 0.16 -2.51 -21.07
CA ALA A 394 -0.39 -1.46 -21.93
C ALA A 394 -0.31 -1.84 -23.42
N ILE A 395 0.81 -2.42 -23.87
CA ILE A 395 0.99 -2.92 -25.24
C ILE A 395 -0.04 -4.03 -25.53
N VAL A 396 -0.19 -4.99 -24.63
CA VAL A 396 -1.14 -6.10 -24.79
C VAL A 396 -2.58 -5.58 -24.84
N ALA A 397 -2.98 -4.70 -23.93
CA ALA A 397 -4.33 -4.14 -23.90
C ALA A 397 -4.65 -3.33 -25.18
N ALA A 398 -3.73 -2.48 -25.62
CA ALA A 398 -3.87 -1.71 -26.86
C ALA A 398 -4.05 -2.64 -28.08
N SER A 399 -3.24 -3.69 -28.19
CA SER A 399 -3.36 -4.69 -29.25
C SER A 399 -4.71 -5.44 -29.21
N MET A 400 -5.21 -5.77 -28.00
CA MET A 400 -6.51 -6.42 -27.85
C MET A 400 -7.65 -5.51 -28.28
N TRP A 401 -7.68 -4.25 -27.84
CA TRP A 401 -8.70 -3.29 -28.27
C TRP A 401 -8.66 -3.04 -29.78
N GLN A 402 -7.47 -2.95 -30.37
CA GLN A 402 -7.34 -2.82 -31.81
C GLN A 402 -7.92 -4.06 -32.54
N LYS A 403 -7.50 -5.26 -32.13
CA LYS A 403 -7.93 -6.51 -32.76
C LYS A 403 -9.41 -6.80 -32.56
N ASN A 404 -9.90 -6.65 -31.34
CA ASN A 404 -11.22 -7.14 -30.93
C ASN A 404 -12.34 -6.17 -31.26
N ILE A 405 -12.08 -4.85 -31.20
CA ILE A 405 -13.12 -3.82 -31.38
C ILE A 405 -12.74 -2.71 -32.39
N GLY A 406 -11.57 -2.79 -33.02
CA GLY A 406 -11.11 -1.83 -34.02
C GLY A 406 -10.66 -0.47 -33.48
N ALA A 407 -10.44 -0.34 -32.18
CA ALA A 407 -9.99 0.92 -31.58
C ALA A 407 -8.52 1.23 -31.94
N GLN A 408 -8.17 2.50 -32.05
CA GLN A 408 -6.81 3.00 -32.23
C GLN A 408 -6.30 3.57 -30.91
N VAL A 409 -5.31 2.92 -30.28
CA VAL A 409 -4.82 3.25 -28.96
C VAL A 409 -3.39 3.80 -29.05
N THR A 410 -3.18 5.01 -28.52
CA THR A 410 -1.85 5.61 -28.35
C THR A 410 -1.36 5.38 -26.93
N LEU A 411 -0.14 4.91 -26.76
CA LEU A 411 0.46 4.66 -25.45
C LEU A 411 1.15 5.93 -24.92
N GLN A 412 0.86 6.31 -23.66
CA GLN A 412 1.48 7.42 -22.96
C GLN A 412 2.15 6.93 -21.69
N ASN A 413 3.48 7.06 -21.63
CA ASN A 413 4.25 6.75 -20.43
C ASN A 413 4.54 8.01 -19.64
N GLN A 414 4.34 7.96 -18.32
CA GLN A 414 4.72 9.02 -17.38
C GLN A 414 5.41 8.43 -16.16
N GLU A 415 6.25 9.22 -15.52
CA GLU A 415 6.80 8.92 -14.20
C GLU A 415 5.65 8.89 -13.17
N TRP A 416 5.85 8.21 -12.02
CA TRP A 416 4.81 7.95 -11.02
C TRP A 416 4.07 9.21 -10.55
N LYS A 417 4.81 10.20 -10.05
CA LYS A 417 4.24 11.45 -9.54
C LYS A 417 3.45 12.20 -10.62
N THR A 418 4.01 12.30 -11.83
CA THR A 418 3.35 12.95 -12.97
C THR A 418 2.08 12.20 -13.38
N SER A 419 2.11 10.86 -13.34
CA SER A 419 0.95 10.03 -13.65
C SER A 419 -0.19 10.22 -12.64
N LEU A 420 0.12 10.30 -11.34
CA LEU A 420 -0.86 10.62 -10.30
C LEU A 420 -1.49 12.01 -10.55
N GLN A 421 -0.67 13.02 -10.78
CA GLN A 421 -1.16 14.37 -11.06
C GLN A 421 -2.07 14.40 -12.29
N SER A 422 -1.68 13.76 -13.40
CA SER A 422 -2.50 13.70 -14.62
C SER A 422 -3.86 13.04 -14.37
N ARG A 423 -3.91 12.03 -13.52
CA ARG A 423 -5.17 11.37 -13.14
C ARG A 423 -6.06 12.29 -12.31
N HIS A 424 -5.54 12.94 -11.28
CA HIS A 424 -6.31 13.90 -10.46
C HIS A 424 -6.82 15.10 -11.24
N GLU A 425 -6.05 15.58 -12.22
CA GLU A 425 -6.43 16.70 -13.09
C GLU A 425 -7.36 16.29 -14.25
N GLY A 426 -7.63 14.99 -14.44
CA GLY A 426 -8.43 14.48 -15.57
C GLY A 426 -7.72 14.57 -16.92
N ASN A 427 -6.40 14.74 -16.94
CA ASN A 427 -5.58 14.87 -18.15
C ASN A 427 -5.24 13.48 -18.75
N TYR A 428 -6.24 12.64 -18.91
CA TYR A 428 -6.13 11.31 -19.52
C TYR A 428 -7.45 10.90 -20.17
N ASP A 429 -7.42 9.89 -21.04
CA ASP A 429 -8.59 9.22 -21.63
C ASP A 429 -8.89 7.92 -20.88
N VAL A 430 -7.97 6.98 -20.97
CA VAL A 430 -7.94 5.74 -20.21
C VAL A 430 -6.60 5.65 -19.51
N ALA A 431 -6.58 5.27 -18.25
CA ALA A 431 -5.35 5.14 -17.47
C ALA A 431 -5.22 3.76 -16.82
N ARG A 432 -4.01 3.25 -16.76
CA ARG A 432 -3.69 2.10 -15.94
C ARG A 432 -3.79 2.49 -14.46
N ALA A 433 -4.51 1.71 -13.68
CA ALA A 433 -4.63 1.91 -12.26
C ALA A 433 -4.50 0.59 -11.47
N THR A 434 -4.17 0.72 -10.22
CA THR A 434 -4.31 -0.32 -9.20
C THR A 434 -4.83 0.35 -7.94
N TRP A 435 -5.89 -0.20 -7.38
CA TRP A 435 -6.35 0.18 -6.05
C TRP A 435 -6.08 -0.95 -5.09
N CYS A 436 -5.44 -0.63 -3.96
CA CYS A 436 -5.18 -1.56 -2.87
C CYS A 436 -6.02 -1.17 -1.67
N ALA A 437 -6.55 -2.15 -0.96
CA ALA A 437 -7.39 -1.88 0.21
C ALA A 437 -6.61 -1.16 1.31
N ASP A 438 -7.21 -0.12 1.86
CA ASP A 438 -6.70 0.57 3.04
C ASP A 438 -7.00 -0.20 4.33
N TYR A 439 -8.03 -1.07 4.28
CA TYR A 439 -8.48 -1.98 5.34
C TYR A 439 -9.29 -3.13 4.74
N ASN A 440 -9.45 -4.23 5.49
CA ASN A 440 -10.06 -5.46 4.98
C ASN A 440 -11.60 -5.46 5.06
N GLU A 441 -12.25 -4.55 4.28
CA GLU A 441 -13.71 -4.40 4.18
C GLU A 441 -14.07 -3.88 2.77
N PRO A 442 -15.21 -4.28 2.14
CA PRO A 442 -15.59 -3.85 0.78
C PRO A 442 -15.62 -2.34 0.56
N THR A 443 -15.94 -1.56 1.59
CA THR A 443 -15.91 -0.09 1.52
C THR A 443 -14.52 0.48 1.24
N ALA A 444 -13.45 -0.26 1.48
CA ALA A 444 -12.09 0.14 1.06
C ALA A 444 -11.96 0.27 -0.47
N PHE A 445 -12.83 -0.39 -1.24
CA PHE A 445 -12.95 -0.26 -2.69
C PHE A 445 -14.13 0.62 -3.09
N LEU A 446 -15.31 0.33 -2.57
CA LEU A 446 -16.55 1.00 -3.00
C LEU A 446 -16.54 2.49 -2.67
N ASN A 447 -16.05 2.90 -1.50
CA ASN A 447 -15.97 4.32 -1.14
C ASN A 447 -15.07 5.14 -2.07
N MET A 448 -14.06 4.52 -2.70
CA MET A 448 -13.22 5.19 -3.70
C MET A 448 -14.04 5.69 -4.90
N MET A 449 -15.17 5.04 -5.20
CA MET A 449 -16.04 5.40 -6.32
C MET A 449 -17.18 6.38 -5.95
N LEU A 450 -17.27 6.81 -4.68
CA LEU A 450 -18.22 7.85 -4.27
C LEU A 450 -17.96 9.15 -5.04
N SER A 451 -19.03 9.85 -5.43
CA SER A 451 -18.96 11.08 -6.24
C SER A 451 -18.10 12.19 -5.62
N GLN A 452 -18.02 12.25 -4.30
CA GLN A 452 -17.25 13.25 -3.55
C GLN A 452 -15.94 12.72 -2.97
N ASN A 453 -15.53 11.49 -3.33
CA ASN A 453 -14.27 10.94 -2.82
C ASN A 453 -13.07 11.59 -3.54
N SER A 454 -12.11 12.12 -2.79
CA SER A 454 -10.92 12.79 -3.33
C SER A 454 -10.02 11.87 -4.16
N ASN A 455 -10.10 10.54 -3.95
CA ASN A 455 -9.38 9.55 -4.75
C ASN A 455 -10.17 9.05 -5.98
N ASN A 456 -11.38 9.56 -6.20
CA ASN A 456 -12.17 9.20 -7.38
C ASN A 456 -11.65 9.91 -8.64
N THR A 457 -10.50 9.50 -9.10
CA THR A 457 -9.88 10.02 -10.34
C THR A 457 -10.59 9.57 -11.62
N THR A 458 -11.58 8.67 -11.54
CA THR A 458 -12.43 8.29 -12.68
C THR A 458 -13.48 9.34 -13.02
N PHE A 459 -13.74 10.28 -12.12
CA PHE A 459 -14.84 11.25 -12.19
C PHE A 459 -16.22 10.59 -12.35
N TYR A 460 -16.35 9.35 -11.90
CA TYR A 460 -17.65 8.68 -11.81
C TYR A 460 -18.53 9.44 -10.82
N ASN A 461 -19.75 9.73 -11.25
CA ASN A 461 -20.72 10.49 -10.45
C ASN A 461 -22.10 9.88 -10.64
N ASN A 462 -22.55 9.14 -9.63
CA ASN A 462 -23.88 8.50 -9.64
C ASN A 462 -24.52 8.58 -8.25
N PRO A 463 -25.49 9.49 -8.04
CA PRO A 463 -26.18 9.65 -6.75
C PRO A 463 -26.88 8.36 -6.25
N ALA A 464 -27.28 7.45 -7.15
CA ALA A 464 -27.87 6.18 -6.74
C ALA A 464 -26.81 5.22 -6.15
N PHE A 465 -25.56 5.29 -6.64
CA PHE A 465 -24.43 4.56 -6.06
C PHE A 465 -24.11 5.13 -4.66
N ASP A 466 -24.02 6.44 -4.54
CA ASP A 466 -23.75 7.10 -3.26
C ASP A 466 -24.82 6.73 -2.21
N ALA A 467 -26.10 6.78 -2.59
CA ALA A 467 -27.22 6.41 -1.71
C ALA A 467 -27.19 4.93 -1.26
N LEU A 468 -26.68 4.01 -2.09
CA LEU A 468 -26.48 2.62 -1.67
C LEU A 468 -25.44 2.52 -0.56
N LEU A 469 -24.33 3.25 -0.64
CA LEU A 469 -23.30 3.20 0.39
C LEU A 469 -23.77 3.87 1.70
N GLU A 470 -24.52 4.97 1.63
CA GLU A 470 -25.19 5.57 2.78
C GLU A 470 -26.15 4.57 3.45
N LYS A 471 -26.97 3.86 2.64
CA LYS A 471 -27.88 2.83 3.13
C LYS A 471 -27.14 1.66 3.81
N ALA A 472 -25.96 1.30 3.32
CA ALA A 472 -25.15 0.22 3.90
C ALA A 472 -24.72 0.51 5.34
N LEU A 473 -24.52 1.78 5.70
CA LEU A 473 -24.13 2.20 7.06
C LEU A 473 -25.17 1.86 8.12
N ILE A 474 -26.44 2.06 7.78
CA ILE A 474 -27.56 1.85 8.71
C ILE A 474 -28.15 0.44 8.56
N ALA A 475 -27.51 -0.44 7.81
CA ALA A 475 -27.95 -1.82 7.65
C ALA A 475 -27.88 -2.56 9.00
N PRO A 476 -28.95 -3.27 9.39
CA PRO A 476 -29.08 -3.81 10.75
C PRO A 476 -28.08 -4.93 11.07
N ASP A 477 -27.55 -5.59 10.04
CA ASP A 477 -26.66 -6.73 10.19
C ASP A 477 -25.69 -6.87 9.00
N PRO A 478 -24.58 -7.63 9.14
CA PRO A 478 -23.59 -7.81 8.08
C PRO A 478 -24.16 -8.39 6.79
N SER A 479 -25.15 -9.28 6.84
CA SER A 479 -25.75 -9.90 5.66
C SER A 479 -26.56 -8.89 4.84
N SER A 480 -27.36 -8.06 5.52
CA SER A 480 -28.09 -6.95 4.90
C SER A 480 -27.15 -5.95 4.27
N ARG A 481 -26.05 -5.60 4.95
CA ARG A 481 -25.00 -4.72 4.42
C ARG A 481 -24.33 -5.31 3.19
N HIS A 482 -23.97 -6.60 3.21
CA HIS A 482 -23.40 -7.30 2.07
C HIS A 482 -24.30 -7.25 0.81
N LYS A 483 -25.63 -7.43 0.98
CA LYS A 483 -26.58 -7.32 -0.15
C LYS A 483 -26.58 -5.93 -0.78
N ILE A 484 -26.40 -4.89 0.03
CA ILE A 484 -26.32 -3.52 -0.47
C ILE A 484 -25.01 -3.29 -1.22
N TYR A 485 -23.88 -3.78 -0.70
CA TYR A 485 -22.60 -3.73 -1.41
C TYR A 485 -22.65 -4.46 -2.75
N GLN A 486 -23.35 -5.60 -2.83
CA GLN A 486 -23.57 -6.32 -4.07
C GLN A 486 -24.38 -5.48 -5.09
N GLN A 487 -25.37 -4.70 -4.63
CA GLN A 487 -26.11 -3.77 -5.49
C GLN A 487 -25.21 -2.63 -5.99
N ALA A 488 -24.32 -2.11 -5.14
CA ALA A 488 -23.36 -1.08 -5.52
C ALA A 488 -22.36 -1.59 -6.57
N GLU A 489 -21.78 -2.77 -6.37
CA GLU A 489 -20.91 -3.42 -7.40
C GLU A 489 -21.65 -3.64 -8.72
N ALA A 490 -22.89 -4.12 -8.68
CA ALA A 490 -23.69 -4.33 -9.87
C ALA A 490 -24.00 -3.01 -10.62
N LEU A 491 -24.22 -1.92 -9.90
CA LEU A 491 -24.44 -0.60 -10.50
C LEU A 491 -23.16 -0.06 -11.13
N LEU A 492 -22.02 -0.19 -10.45
CA LEU A 492 -20.71 0.19 -10.97
C LEU A 492 -20.37 -0.56 -12.27
N ASP A 493 -20.65 -1.88 -12.32
CA ASP A 493 -20.49 -2.69 -13.52
C ASP A 493 -21.44 -2.27 -14.65
N LYS A 494 -22.72 -2.03 -14.34
CA LYS A 494 -23.73 -1.56 -15.31
C LYS A 494 -23.31 -0.26 -15.97
N ASP A 495 -22.78 0.67 -15.21
CA ASP A 495 -22.33 1.98 -15.71
C ASP A 495 -20.96 1.90 -16.40
N SER A 496 -20.29 0.75 -16.30
CA SER A 496 -18.94 0.53 -16.86
C SER A 496 -17.96 1.63 -16.49
N ALA A 497 -18.00 2.08 -15.24
CA ALA A 497 -17.20 3.22 -14.76
C ALA A 497 -15.70 2.93 -14.82
N ILE A 498 -15.30 1.67 -14.71
CA ILE A 498 -13.93 1.15 -14.79
C ILE A 498 -13.89 -0.18 -15.55
N VAL A 499 -12.67 -0.64 -15.86
CA VAL A 499 -12.42 -1.96 -16.49
C VAL A 499 -11.58 -2.82 -15.55
N PRO A 500 -12.17 -3.58 -14.61
CA PRO A 500 -11.44 -4.53 -13.80
C PRO A 500 -10.77 -5.61 -14.67
N VAL A 501 -9.55 -6.01 -14.34
CA VAL A 501 -8.79 -6.99 -15.12
C VAL A 501 -8.41 -8.20 -14.29
N TYR A 502 -7.72 -8.01 -13.15
CA TYR A 502 -7.38 -9.10 -12.24
C TYR A 502 -7.17 -8.61 -10.80
N TYR A 503 -7.41 -9.50 -9.85
CA TYR A 503 -7.00 -9.34 -8.46
C TYR A 503 -5.54 -9.74 -8.31
N ARG A 504 -4.77 -8.87 -7.70
CA ARG A 504 -3.31 -9.04 -7.60
C ARG A 504 -2.90 -10.13 -6.63
N VAL A 505 -1.71 -10.63 -6.85
CA VAL A 505 -0.90 -11.31 -5.85
C VAL A 505 0.36 -10.47 -5.58
N SER A 506 0.87 -10.53 -4.37
CA SER A 506 2.23 -10.09 -4.07
C SER A 506 3.17 -11.24 -4.39
N ALA A 507 4.12 -11.02 -5.30
CA ALA A 507 5.16 -11.98 -5.63
C ALA A 507 6.52 -11.32 -5.37
N ARG A 508 7.23 -11.78 -4.34
CA ARG A 508 8.53 -11.22 -3.89
C ARG A 508 9.60 -12.28 -3.83
N MET A 509 10.82 -11.88 -4.12
CA MET A 509 12.01 -12.64 -3.74
C MET A 509 12.49 -12.15 -2.38
N ILE A 510 12.72 -13.07 -1.45
CA ILE A 510 13.20 -12.78 -0.09
C ILE A 510 14.35 -13.72 0.21
N LYS A 511 15.51 -13.18 0.61
CA LYS A 511 16.68 -13.99 0.96
C LYS A 511 16.40 -14.89 2.15
N PRO A 512 16.96 -16.12 2.19
CA PRO A 512 16.80 -17.07 3.31
C PRO A 512 17.33 -16.51 4.64
N SER A 513 18.28 -15.57 4.59
CA SER A 513 18.79 -14.88 5.78
C SER A 513 17.78 -13.96 6.44
N VAL A 514 16.75 -13.50 5.71
CA VAL A 514 15.70 -12.62 6.23
C VAL A 514 14.60 -13.44 6.88
N SER A 515 14.33 -13.18 8.14
CA SER A 515 13.22 -13.76 8.90
C SER A 515 12.25 -12.70 9.42
N GLY A 516 11.10 -13.17 9.92
CA GLY A 516 10.03 -12.29 10.42
C GLY A 516 9.06 -11.86 9.32
N PHE A 517 9.37 -12.08 8.05
CA PHE A 517 8.44 -11.84 6.94
C PHE A 517 7.40 -12.98 6.89
N LYS A 518 6.25 -12.76 7.51
CA LYS A 518 5.13 -13.71 7.45
C LYS A 518 4.14 -13.27 6.38
N GLY A 519 3.88 -14.18 5.45
CA GLY A 519 3.13 -13.89 4.24
C GLY A 519 1.59 -13.92 4.38
N ASN A 520 1.00 -13.60 5.52
CA ASN A 520 -0.44 -13.70 5.73
C ASN A 520 -1.18 -12.35 5.70
N ASP A 521 -0.45 -11.23 5.78
CA ASP A 521 -1.07 -9.90 5.70
C ASP A 521 -1.53 -9.61 4.26
N PRO A 522 -2.85 -9.54 4.00
CA PRO A 522 -3.37 -9.28 2.66
C PRO A 522 -3.17 -7.83 2.21
N LEU A 523 -2.74 -6.93 3.11
CA LEU A 523 -2.38 -5.54 2.78
C LEU A 523 -0.92 -5.40 2.32
N ASP A 524 -0.11 -6.47 2.47
CA ASP A 524 1.28 -6.58 2.00
C ASP A 524 2.24 -5.48 2.52
N TYR A 525 2.05 -5.02 3.75
CA TYR A 525 2.91 -3.98 4.32
C TYR A 525 4.33 -4.48 4.62
N ALA A 526 5.32 -3.69 4.24
CA ALA A 526 6.74 -3.92 4.55
C ALA A 526 7.07 -3.36 5.95
N ASP A 527 6.66 -4.07 7.01
CA ASP A 527 6.93 -3.69 8.39
C ASP A 527 8.31 -4.21 8.84
N ILE A 528 9.33 -3.34 8.80
CA ILE A 528 10.72 -3.69 9.09
C ILE A 528 10.90 -4.07 10.57
N LYS A 529 10.13 -3.53 11.50
CA LYS A 529 10.29 -3.78 12.95
C LYS A 529 10.16 -5.27 13.31
N ARG A 530 9.49 -6.06 12.46
CA ARG A 530 9.31 -7.51 12.63
C ARG A 530 10.42 -8.34 12.00
N LEU A 531 11.23 -7.73 11.12
CA LEU A 531 12.26 -8.43 10.38
C LEU A 531 13.54 -8.58 11.20
N TYR A 532 14.33 -9.59 10.87
CA TYR A 532 15.67 -9.78 11.39
C TYR A 532 16.50 -10.63 10.45
N ILE A 533 17.83 -10.46 10.52
CA ILE A 533 18.77 -11.28 9.78
C ILE A 533 19.21 -12.45 10.68
N ASN A 534 19.05 -13.66 10.16
CA ASN A 534 19.49 -14.87 10.84
C ASN A 534 21.01 -14.97 10.89
N GLU A 535 21.54 -15.62 11.91
CA GLU A 535 22.92 -16.08 11.90
C GLU A 535 23.11 -17.10 10.77
N PRO A 536 24.23 -17.06 10.04
CA PRO A 536 24.52 -18.09 9.06
C PRO A 536 24.59 -19.45 9.76
N ASN A 537 23.86 -20.44 9.24
CA ASN A 537 23.90 -21.82 9.72
C ASN A 537 25.28 -22.43 9.52
#